data_572a451dcae530efea0454f7ef15f364
#
_entry.id   572a451dcae530efea0454f7ef15f364
#
_cell.length_a   1.000
_cell.length_b   1.000
_cell.length_c   1.000
_cell.angle_alpha   90.00
_cell.angle_beta   90.00
_cell.angle_gamma   90.00
#
_symmetry.space_group_name_H-M   'P 1'
#
loop_
_entity.id
_entity.type
_entity.pdbx_description
1 polymer ?
#
loop_
_entity_poly.entity_id
_entity_poly.type
_entity_poly.pdbx_seq_one_letter_code
_entity_poly.pdbx_strand_id
1 'polypeptide(L)'
;MKLKALFLDIDGTLTVSRESYSLSIPAVEALRKAVRKGIIVSLVSSVALPIVVGLSEYIGLNGFSIGETGCLIYSDSTGLVRLASRSAREIYLDLLKTFSDYVDDSWQNYFRLYDFVLKLKSKYKNEAGRVVSVLRKYVDSKYTGFTVDYSGYALHIRPIEVDKKTAVLYVLEKLGLDPSEAGGVGDSYMDASFLSVLGFSAAVLNADDELKEKVSIVLSKPSGLGVA
;
A
#
# COMPACT_ATOMS: atom_id res chain seq x y z
N MET A 1 -5.11 25.88 4.02
CA MET A 1 -3.97 24.94 3.85
C MET A 1 -3.66 24.84 2.38
N LYS A 2 -2.39 24.97 1.96
CA LYS A 2 -2.00 24.78 0.56
C LYS A 2 -1.38 23.38 0.44
N LEU A 3 -2.10 22.47 -0.19
CA LEU A 3 -1.62 21.11 -0.43
C LEU A 3 -0.42 21.15 -1.38
N LYS A 4 0.72 20.58 -0.98
CA LYS A 4 1.96 20.51 -1.77
C LYS A 4 2.27 19.09 -2.23
N ALA A 5 1.88 18.08 -1.44
CA ALA A 5 2.08 16.67 -1.79
C ALA A 5 0.80 15.86 -1.60
N LEU A 6 0.63 14.82 -2.42
CA LEU A 6 -0.48 13.89 -2.36
C LEU A 6 0.03 12.45 -2.45
N PHE A 7 -0.37 11.61 -1.51
CA PHE A 7 -0.05 10.20 -1.42
C PHE A 7 -1.29 9.35 -1.67
N LEU A 8 -1.22 8.42 -2.61
CA LEU A 8 -2.38 7.59 -2.96
C LEU A 8 -2.03 6.11 -2.94
N ASP A 9 -2.93 5.33 -2.33
CA ASP A 9 -2.94 3.90 -2.55
C ASP A 9 -3.38 3.57 -3.98
N ILE A 10 -3.17 2.32 -4.43
CA ILE A 10 -3.45 1.88 -5.80
C ILE A 10 -4.71 1.02 -5.88
N ASP A 11 -4.64 -0.19 -5.30
CA ASP A 11 -5.67 -1.21 -5.46
C ASP A 11 -6.92 -0.86 -4.64
N GLY A 12 -8.07 -0.69 -5.31
CA GLY A 12 -9.29 -0.22 -4.65
C GLY A 12 -9.39 1.30 -4.53
N THR A 13 -8.27 2.03 -4.67
CA THR A 13 -8.21 3.49 -4.61
C THR A 13 -8.13 4.12 -6.00
N LEU A 14 -7.16 3.72 -6.84
CA LEU A 14 -6.99 4.23 -8.22
C LEU A 14 -7.62 3.34 -9.28
N THR A 15 -7.94 2.11 -8.94
CA THR A 15 -8.60 1.15 -9.84
C THR A 15 -10.09 1.47 -10.00
N VAL A 16 -10.74 0.84 -10.99
CA VAL A 16 -12.19 1.02 -11.22
C VAL A 16 -13.06 0.41 -10.12
N SER A 17 -12.54 -0.63 -9.45
CA SER A 17 -13.14 -1.26 -8.28
C SER A 17 -12.08 -2.03 -7.48
N ARG A 18 -12.44 -2.55 -6.31
CA ARG A 18 -11.57 -3.43 -5.50
C ARG A 18 -11.26 -4.77 -6.19
N GLU A 19 -12.12 -5.25 -7.06
CA GLU A 19 -11.97 -6.53 -7.75
C GLU A 19 -11.23 -6.40 -9.09
N SER A 20 -10.84 -5.19 -9.49
CA SER A 20 -10.23 -4.90 -10.79
C SER A 20 -8.85 -4.27 -10.65
N TYR A 21 -7.92 -4.73 -11.47
CA TYR A 21 -6.61 -4.07 -11.64
C TYR A 21 -6.63 -2.95 -12.71
N SER A 22 -7.77 -2.73 -13.37
CA SER A 22 -7.88 -1.66 -14.37
C SER A 22 -7.89 -0.30 -13.69
N LEU A 23 -7.00 0.61 -14.14
CA LEU A 23 -6.98 1.98 -13.64
C LEU A 23 -8.23 2.75 -14.08
N SER A 24 -8.73 3.59 -13.18
CA SER A 24 -9.77 4.57 -13.49
C SER A 24 -9.17 5.71 -14.32
N ILE A 25 -9.58 5.83 -15.58
CA ILE A 25 -9.09 6.92 -16.45
C ILE A 25 -9.40 8.30 -15.87
N PRO A 26 -10.60 8.58 -15.32
CA PRO A 26 -10.85 9.85 -14.64
C PRO A 26 -9.88 10.15 -13.49
N ALA A 27 -9.49 9.12 -12.69
CA ALA A 27 -8.47 9.30 -11.64
C ALA A 27 -7.11 9.67 -12.25
N VAL A 28 -6.67 8.97 -13.28
CA VAL A 28 -5.41 9.25 -13.98
C VAL A 28 -5.38 10.69 -14.49
N GLU A 29 -6.47 11.16 -15.10
CA GLU A 29 -6.59 12.55 -15.60
C GLU A 29 -6.54 13.57 -14.45
N ALA A 30 -7.21 13.29 -13.33
CA ALA A 30 -7.18 14.13 -12.14
C ALA A 30 -5.77 14.24 -11.55
N LEU A 31 -5.04 13.13 -11.45
CA LEU A 31 -3.66 13.11 -10.95
C LEU A 31 -2.71 13.90 -11.87
N ARG A 32 -2.82 13.70 -13.19
CA ARG A 32 -2.06 14.52 -14.16
C ARG A 32 -2.37 16.02 -14.03
N LYS A 33 -3.62 16.38 -13.74
CA LYS A 33 -4.00 17.77 -13.48
C LYS A 33 -3.38 18.30 -12.19
N ALA A 34 -3.31 17.49 -11.14
CA ALA A 34 -2.64 17.83 -9.87
C ALA A 34 -1.14 18.10 -10.11
N VAL A 35 -0.46 17.20 -10.83
CA VAL A 35 0.96 17.37 -11.21
C VAL A 35 1.17 18.68 -11.98
N ARG A 36 0.33 18.98 -12.99
CA ARG A 36 0.42 20.27 -13.75
C ARG A 36 0.19 21.51 -12.87
N LYS A 37 -0.48 21.37 -11.73
CA LYS A 37 -0.66 22.45 -10.74
C LYS A 37 0.50 22.56 -9.73
N GLY A 38 1.55 21.77 -9.91
CA GLY A 38 2.73 21.76 -9.05
C GLY A 38 2.58 20.96 -7.77
N ILE A 39 1.57 20.07 -7.67
CA ILE A 39 1.43 19.14 -6.54
C ILE A 39 2.35 17.94 -6.81
N ILE A 40 3.12 17.53 -5.82
CA ILE A 40 3.93 16.30 -5.87
C ILE A 40 2.99 15.13 -5.60
N VAL A 41 2.88 14.19 -6.54
CA VAL A 41 1.97 13.05 -6.44
C VAL A 41 2.77 11.76 -6.35
N SER A 42 2.62 11.02 -5.26
CA SER A 42 3.31 9.77 -4.94
C SER A 42 2.32 8.61 -4.81
N LEU A 43 2.73 7.42 -5.22
CA LEU A 43 1.98 6.18 -5.00
C LEU A 43 2.53 5.42 -3.79
N VAL A 44 1.63 4.88 -2.98
CA VAL A 44 1.94 4.14 -1.73
C VAL A 44 1.18 2.82 -1.74
N SER A 45 1.87 1.73 -2.03
CA SER A 45 1.17 0.44 -2.19
C SER A 45 1.88 -0.72 -1.49
N SER A 46 1.13 -1.78 -1.27
CA SER A 46 1.66 -3.07 -0.82
C SER A 46 2.10 -3.99 -1.97
N VAL A 47 1.94 -3.59 -3.24
CA VAL A 47 2.43 -4.37 -4.38
C VAL A 47 3.95 -4.27 -4.53
N ALA A 48 4.55 -5.17 -5.33
CA ALA A 48 5.98 -5.14 -5.62
C ALA A 48 6.40 -3.79 -6.22
N LEU A 49 7.51 -3.23 -5.77
CA LEU A 49 7.96 -1.89 -6.17
C LEU A 49 8.03 -1.66 -7.68
N PRO A 50 8.51 -2.60 -8.54
CA PRO A 50 8.55 -2.38 -9.98
C PRO A 50 7.19 -2.06 -10.62
N ILE A 51 6.10 -2.59 -10.04
CA ILE A 51 4.74 -2.27 -10.50
C ILE A 51 4.39 -0.82 -10.17
N VAL A 52 4.71 -0.36 -8.95
CA VAL A 52 4.44 1.01 -8.51
C VAL A 52 5.21 2.02 -9.35
N VAL A 53 6.50 1.74 -9.62
CA VAL A 53 7.35 2.58 -10.47
C VAL A 53 6.78 2.67 -11.88
N GLY A 54 6.50 1.53 -12.51
CA GLY A 54 5.93 1.51 -13.86
C GLY A 54 4.61 2.26 -13.96
N LEU A 55 3.70 2.08 -13.00
CA LEU A 55 2.44 2.83 -12.96
C LEU A 55 2.67 4.33 -12.79
N SER A 56 3.55 4.73 -11.88
CA SER A 56 3.90 6.13 -11.64
C SER A 56 4.39 6.82 -12.91
N GLU A 57 5.33 6.16 -13.62
CA GLU A 57 5.89 6.66 -14.89
C GLU A 57 4.83 6.75 -15.99
N TYR A 58 4.04 5.69 -16.23
CA TYR A 58 3.03 5.67 -17.29
C TYR A 58 1.83 6.59 -17.01
N ILE A 59 1.51 6.82 -15.74
CA ILE A 59 0.53 7.86 -15.35
C ILE A 59 1.14 9.26 -15.55
N GLY A 60 2.44 9.42 -15.45
CA GLY A 60 3.13 10.71 -15.53
C GLY A 60 3.14 11.47 -14.21
N LEU A 61 3.38 10.75 -13.11
CA LEU A 61 3.52 11.32 -11.77
C LEU A 61 4.95 11.86 -11.56
N ASN A 62 5.12 12.71 -10.57
CA ASN A 62 6.38 13.43 -10.30
C ASN A 62 6.92 13.23 -8.88
N GLY A 63 6.28 12.34 -8.11
CA GLY A 63 6.65 12.04 -6.74
C GLY A 63 7.43 10.74 -6.59
N PHE A 64 7.28 10.11 -5.44
CA PHE A 64 7.95 8.87 -5.10
C PHE A 64 7.04 7.66 -5.33
N SER A 65 7.64 6.54 -5.68
CA SER A 65 7.00 5.22 -5.73
C SER A 65 7.34 4.45 -4.46
N ILE A 66 6.35 4.16 -3.64
CA ILE A 66 6.49 3.41 -2.38
C ILE A 66 5.83 2.05 -2.58
N GLY A 67 6.62 0.97 -2.49
CA GLY A 67 6.17 -0.41 -2.68
C GLY A 67 6.44 -1.29 -1.47
N GLU A 68 5.95 -2.52 -1.54
CA GLU A 68 6.15 -3.54 -0.51
C GLU A 68 5.80 -3.03 0.90
N THR A 69 4.61 -2.42 1.03
CA THR A 69 4.08 -1.89 2.30
C THR A 69 5.02 -0.87 2.96
N GLY A 70 5.81 -0.15 2.16
CA GLY A 70 6.77 0.85 2.65
C GLY A 70 8.22 0.37 2.74
N CYS A 71 8.49 -0.92 2.54
CA CYS A 71 9.85 -1.45 2.64
C CYS A 71 10.80 -0.87 1.60
N LEU A 72 10.27 -0.47 0.45
CA LEU A 72 11.03 0.05 -0.70
C LEU A 72 10.46 1.37 -1.20
N ILE A 73 11.35 2.30 -1.52
CA ILE A 73 11.01 3.59 -2.12
C ILE A 73 11.89 3.80 -3.36
N TYR A 74 11.34 4.41 -4.39
CA TYR A 74 12.09 4.81 -5.56
C TYR A 74 11.66 6.20 -6.04
N SER A 75 12.62 6.98 -6.47
CA SER A 75 12.45 8.16 -7.35
C SER A 75 13.71 8.35 -8.19
N ASP A 76 13.61 9.08 -9.30
CA ASP A 76 14.78 9.37 -10.12
C ASP A 76 15.87 10.16 -9.38
N SER A 77 15.46 10.99 -8.42
CA SER A 77 16.38 11.83 -7.65
C SER A 77 17.14 11.07 -6.55
N THR A 78 16.54 10.01 -5.97
CA THR A 78 17.14 9.27 -4.84
C THR A 78 17.62 7.88 -5.23
N GLY A 79 17.16 7.37 -6.39
CA GLY A 79 17.31 5.96 -6.73
C GLY A 79 16.51 5.06 -5.79
N LEU A 80 16.92 3.82 -5.68
CA LEU A 80 16.28 2.80 -4.81
C LEU A 80 16.72 2.97 -3.36
N VAL A 81 15.76 3.23 -2.49
CA VAL A 81 15.92 3.29 -1.03
C VAL A 81 15.29 2.04 -0.40
N ARG A 82 16.01 1.43 0.54
CA ARG A 82 15.56 0.28 1.32
C ARG A 82 15.37 0.72 2.77
N LEU A 83 14.13 0.76 3.24
CA LEU A 83 13.83 1.10 4.64
C LEU A 83 13.87 -0.14 5.53
N ALA A 84 13.44 -1.28 5.02
CA ALA A 84 13.52 -2.54 5.77
C ALA A 84 14.95 -3.07 5.81
N SER A 85 15.34 -3.61 6.98
CA SER A 85 16.66 -4.20 7.22
C SER A 85 16.70 -5.70 6.94
N ARG A 86 15.55 -6.39 7.05
CA ARG A 86 15.45 -7.86 6.93
C ARG A 86 14.34 -8.26 5.97
N SER A 87 14.61 -9.26 5.13
CA SER A 87 13.66 -9.85 4.20
C SER A 87 12.79 -10.92 4.85
N ALA A 88 11.50 -10.95 4.53
CA ALA A 88 10.60 -12.03 4.94
C ALA A 88 10.65 -13.28 4.05
N ARG A 89 11.63 -13.38 3.12
CA ARG A 89 11.68 -14.46 2.12
C ARG A 89 11.66 -15.86 2.72
N GLU A 90 12.47 -16.11 3.74
CA GLU A 90 12.54 -17.44 4.37
C GLU A 90 11.23 -17.80 5.08
N ILE A 91 10.61 -16.80 5.73
CA ILE A 91 9.34 -16.96 6.42
C ILE A 91 8.22 -17.28 5.42
N TYR A 92 8.18 -16.54 4.31
CA TYR A 92 7.23 -16.78 3.22
C TYR A 92 7.35 -18.23 2.68
N LEU A 93 8.56 -18.72 2.43
CA LEU A 93 8.80 -20.09 1.94
C LEU A 93 8.37 -21.14 2.97
N ASP A 94 8.63 -20.92 4.24
CA ASP A 94 8.18 -21.78 5.33
C ASP A 94 6.65 -21.82 5.43
N LEU A 95 5.99 -20.65 5.38
CA LEU A 95 4.52 -20.58 5.39
C LEU A 95 3.90 -21.22 4.16
N LEU A 96 4.43 -20.98 2.97
CA LEU A 96 3.95 -21.60 1.73
C LEU A 96 4.00 -23.14 1.80
N LYS A 97 5.06 -23.68 2.38
CA LYS A 97 5.22 -25.13 2.58
C LYS A 97 4.29 -25.66 3.68
N THR A 98 4.29 -25.02 4.85
CA THR A 98 3.58 -25.51 6.05
C THR A 98 2.07 -25.37 5.94
N PHE A 99 1.60 -24.31 5.26
CA PHE A 99 0.18 -23.98 5.13
C PHE A 99 -0.31 -24.09 3.67
N SER A 100 0.31 -24.98 2.88
CA SER A 100 -0.03 -25.19 1.47
C SER A 100 -1.51 -25.55 1.21
N ASP A 101 -2.24 -26.07 2.20
CA ASP A 101 -3.68 -26.32 2.10
C ASP A 101 -4.53 -25.05 2.12
N TYR A 102 -4.02 -23.96 2.70
CA TYR A 102 -4.72 -22.68 2.91
C TYR A 102 -4.33 -21.60 1.91
N VAL A 103 -3.09 -21.65 1.43
CA VAL A 103 -2.50 -20.55 0.65
C VAL A 103 -1.88 -21.02 -0.65
N ASP A 104 -1.82 -20.10 -1.61
CA ASP A 104 -1.10 -20.23 -2.87
C ASP A 104 -0.04 -19.12 -2.99
N ASP A 105 0.96 -19.36 -3.83
CA ASP A 105 1.99 -18.39 -4.13
C ASP A 105 1.47 -17.22 -4.99
N SER A 106 2.21 -16.13 -5.00
CA SER A 106 1.96 -14.98 -5.86
C SER A 106 3.12 -14.77 -6.84
N TRP A 107 2.80 -14.57 -8.12
CA TRP A 107 3.80 -14.24 -9.14
C TRP A 107 4.63 -12.99 -8.79
N GLN A 108 4.09 -12.06 -8.01
CA GLN A 108 4.81 -10.87 -7.58
C GLN A 108 6.03 -11.20 -6.71
N ASN A 109 6.07 -12.36 -6.04
CA ASN A 109 7.19 -12.77 -5.19
C ASN A 109 8.51 -12.94 -5.95
N TYR A 110 8.47 -13.12 -7.27
CA TYR A 110 9.67 -13.07 -8.12
C TYR A 110 10.36 -11.71 -8.15
N PHE A 111 9.63 -10.63 -7.82
CA PHE A 111 10.09 -9.25 -7.91
C PHE A 111 10.14 -8.54 -6.56
N ARG A 112 9.83 -9.25 -5.45
CA ARG A 112 9.82 -8.72 -4.09
C ARG A 112 11.14 -8.95 -3.39
N LEU A 113 11.49 -8.01 -2.51
CA LEU A 113 12.74 -8.08 -1.73
C LEU A 113 12.48 -8.26 -0.23
N TYR A 114 11.44 -7.66 0.33
CA TYR A 114 11.21 -7.59 1.79
C TYR A 114 9.84 -8.07 2.24
N ASP A 115 8.75 -7.53 1.69
CA ASP A 115 7.38 -7.95 1.95
C ASP A 115 6.98 -9.02 0.94
N PHE A 116 6.84 -10.26 1.37
CA PHE A 116 6.38 -11.37 0.54
C PHE A 116 4.91 -11.64 0.77
N VAL A 117 4.22 -12.15 -0.25
CA VAL A 117 2.78 -12.32 -0.20
C VAL A 117 2.33 -13.74 -0.50
N LEU A 118 1.29 -14.17 0.18
CA LEU A 118 0.56 -15.40 -0.10
C LEU A 118 -0.89 -15.07 -0.45
N LYS A 119 -1.46 -15.81 -1.39
CA LYS A 119 -2.88 -15.69 -1.73
C LYS A 119 -3.69 -16.70 -0.92
N LEU A 120 -4.73 -16.23 -0.28
CA LEU A 120 -5.66 -17.14 0.38
C LEU A 120 -6.46 -17.91 -0.67
N LYS A 121 -6.51 -19.25 -0.57
CA LYS A 121 -7.32 -20.09 -1.46
C LYS A 121 -8.80 -19.73 -1.35
N SER A 122 -9.50 -19.73 -2.47
CA SER A 122 -10.87 -19.23 -2.58
C SER A 122 -11.84 -19.85 -1.56
N LYS A 123 -11.66 -21.14 -1.24
CA LYS A 123 -12.49 -21.85 -0.26
C LYS A 123 -12.39 -21.32 1.17
N TYR A 124 -11.33 -20.55 1.49
CA TYR A 124 -11.09 -19.98 2.82
C TYR A 124 -11.31 -18.47 2.90
N LYS A 125 -11.78 -17.82 1.84
CA LYS A 125 -12.01 -16.36 1.84
C LYS A 125 -12.95 -15.91 2.96
N ASN A 126 -14.01 -16.67 3.21
CA ASN A 126 -14.96 -16.39 4.29
C ASN A 126 -14.40 -16.67 5.71
N GLU A 127 -13.25 -17.32 5.80
CA GLU A 127 -12.55 -17.63 7.04
C GLU A 127 -11.21 -16.89 7.14
N ALA A 128 -11.01 -15.82 6.34
CA ALA A 128 -9.74 -15.11 6.24
C ALA A 128 -9.19 -14.72 7.62
N GLY A 129 -10.01 -14.15 8.50
CA GLY A 129 -9.61 -13.77 9.86
C GLY A 129 -9.05 -14.94 10.68
N ARG A 130 -9.66 -16.14 10.57
CA ARG A 130 -9.17 -17.37 11.24
C ARG A 130 -7.81 -17.78 10.67
N VAL A 131 -7.67 -17.84 9.37
CA VAL A 131 -6.41 -18.25 8.73
C VAL A 131 -5.30 -17.25 9.04
N VAL A 132 -5.55 -15.95 8.91
CA VAL A 132 -4.60 -14.89 9.30
C VAL A 132 -4.12 -15.07 10.75
N SER A 133 -5.06 -15.29 11.68
CA SER A 133 -4.71 -15.48 13.09
C SER A 133 -3.82 -16.70 13.31
N VAL A 134 -4.06 -17.79 12.60
CA VAL A 134 -3.23 -19.01 12.68
C VAL A 134 -1.83 -18.75 12.14
N LEU A 135 -1.71 -18.12 10.95
CA LEU A 135 -0.41 -17.82 10.35
C LEU A 135 0.37 -16.81 11.22
N ARG A 136 -0.31 -15.80 11.75
CA ARG A 136 0.32 -14.79 12.63
C ARG A 136 0.87 -15.45 13.90
N LYS A 137 0.10 -16.27 14.58
CA LYS A 137 0.57 -17.02 15.77
C LYS A 137 1.78 -17.90 15.44
N TYR A 138 1.78 -18.55 14.29
CA TYR A 138 2.92 -19.35 13.86
C TYR A 138 4.17 -18.48 13.65
N VAL A 139 4.04 -17.34 12.95
CA VAL A 139 5.15 -16.39 12.73
C VAL A 139 5.65 -15.84 14.06
N ASP A 140 4.75 -15.36 14.94
CA ASP A 140 5.11 -14.79 16.25
C ASP A 140 5.87 -15.80 17.12
N SER A 141 5.54 -17.11 17.03
CA SER A 141 6.21 -18.17 17.81
C SER A 141 7.60 -18.51 17.31
N LYS A 142 7.92 -18.23 16.05
CA LYS A 142 9.12 -18.74 15.38
C LYS A 142 10.06 -17.63 14.87
N TYR A 143 9.50 -16.47 14.53
CA TYR A 143 10.23 -15.40 13.85
C TYR A 143 10.02 -14.05 14.53
N THR A 144 11.04 -13.58 15.24
CA THR A 144 10.97 -12.26 15.92
C THR A 144 11.10 -11.12 14.92
N GLY A 145 10.21 -10.13 15.03
CA GLY A 145 10.26 -8.89 14.28
C GLY A 145 9.58 -8.96 12.91
N PHE A 146 8.71 -9.94 12.70
CA PHE A 146 7.88 -10.06 11.50
C PHE A 146 6.41 -10.22 11.87
N THR A 147 5.53 -9.91 10.92
CA THR A 147 4.08 -10.06 11.08
C THR A 147 3.43 -10.60 9.81
N VAL A 148 2.17 -11.01 9.93
CA VAL A 148 1.30 -11.36 8.81
C VAL A 148 0.08 -10.46 8.84
N ASP A 149 -0.10 -9.65 7.81
CA ASP A 149 -1.27 -8.78 7.63
C ASP A 149 -2.10 -9.22 6.42
N TYR A 150 -3.38 -8.88 6.41
CA TYR A 150 -4.28 -9.19 5.30
C TYR A 150 -4.87 -7.91 4.72
N SER A 151 -4.62 -7.66 3.43
CA SER A 151 -5.10 -6.48 2.72
C SER A 151 -6.51 -6.63 2.12
N GLY A 152 -7.18 -7.77 2.34
CA GLY A 152 -8.37 -8.15 1.57
C GLY A 152 -8.04 -8.92 0.28
N TYR A 153 -6.82 -8.77 -0.24
CA TYR A 153 -6.34 -9.39 -1.48
C TYR A 153 -5.26 -10.44 -1.25
N ALA A 154 -4.33 -10.15 -0.35
CA ALA A 154 -3.18 -11.00 -0.06
C ALA A 154 -2.79 -10.94 1.42
N LEU A 155 -2.12 -12.01 1.85
CA LEU A 155 -1.46 -12.12 3.14
C LEU A 155 -0.05 -11.58 2.97
N HIS A 156 0.28 -10.48 3.64
CA HIS A 156 1.58 -9.82 3.61
C HIS A 156 2.45 -10.30 4.76
N ILE A 157 3.58 -10.92 4.44
CA ILE A 157 4.60 -11.34 5.41
C ILE A 157 5.69 -10.29 5.35
N ARG A 158 5.82 -9.47 6.40
CA ARG A 158 6.71 -8.31 6.38
C ARG A 158 7.40 -8.07 7.73
N PRO A 159 8.53 -7.34 7.73
CA PRO A 159 9.11 -6.83 8.96
C PRO A 159 8.18 -5.81 9.63
N ILE A 160 8.16 -5.80 10.98
CA ILE A 160 7.29 -4.91 11.75
C ILE A 160 7.83 -3.48 11.88
N GLU A 161 9.16 -3.27 11.65
CA GLU A 161 9.80 -1.98 11.80
C GLU A 161 9.45 -0.97 10.68
N VAL A 162 8.84 -1.43 9.58
CA VAL A 162 8.49 -0.60 8.44
C VAL A 162 7.03 -0.80 8.05
N ASP A 163 6.37 0.29 7.72
CA ASP A 163 5.01 0.32 7.17
C ASP A 163 4.84 1.50 6.19
N LYS A 164 3.63 1.67 5.64
CA LYS A 164 3.32 2.80 4.73
C LYS A 164 3.58 4.16 5.40
N LYS A 165 3.33 4.30 6.71
CA LYS A 165 3.56 5.54 7.47
C LYS A 165 5.05 5.90 7.51
N THR A 166 5.90 4.94 7.87
CA THR A 166 7.36 5.15 7.95
C THR A 166 7.90 5.64 6.61
N ALA A 167 7.43 5.04 5.50
CA ALA A 167 7.86 5.42 4.16
C ALA A 167 7.35 6.82 3.76
N VAL A 168 6.10 7.16 4.07
CA VAL A 168 5.55 8.49 3.78
C VAL A 168 6.27 9.59 4.57
N LEU A 169 6.57 9.36 5.84
CA LEU A 169 7.33 10.31 6.66
C LEU A 169 8.75 10.50 6.11
N TYR A 170 9.41 9.42 5.69
CA TYR A 170 10.72 9.51 5.01
C TYR A 170 10.64 10.39 3.74
N VAL A 171 9.62 10.19 2.90
CA VAL A 171 9.44 10.98 1.67
C VAL A 171 9.17 12.45 2.00
N LEU A 172 8.34 12.75 2.98
CA LEU A 172 8.08 14.13 3.41
C LEU A 172 9.35 14.83 3.91
N GLU A 173 10.20 14.13 4.67
CA GLU A 173 11.52 14.64 5.09
C GLU A 173 12.40 14.95 3.88
N LYS A 174 12.48 14.06 2.89
CA LYS A 174 13.25 14.27 1.66
C LYS A 174 12.76 15.44 0.82
N LEU A 175 11.45 15.71 0.86
CA LEU A 175 10.82 16.84 0.17
C LEU A 175 10.92 18.15 0.97
N GLY A 176 11.34 18.10 2.23
CA GLY A 176 11.35 19.27 3.12
C GLY A 176 9.94 19.79 3.42
N LEU A 177 8.95 18.91 3.46
CA LEU A 177 7.55 19.24 3.69
C LEU A 177 7.11 18.83 5.09
N ASP A 178 6.31 19.71 5.72
CA ASP A 178 5.58 19.36 6.94
C ASP A 178 4.41 18.42 6.58
N PRO A 179 4.11 17.40 7.39
CA PRO A 179 2.95 16.54 7.16
C PRO A 179 1.62 17.29 6.97
N SER A 180 1.45 18.46 7.57
CA SER A 180 0.26 19.31 7.40
C SER A 180 0.13 19.89 5.98
N GLU A 181 1.19 19.87 5.17
CA GLU A 181 1.20 20.33 3.78
C GLU A 181 0.89 19.21 2.78
N ALA A 182 0.67 18.00 3.29
CA ALA A 182 0.41 16.81 2.48
C ALA A 182 -0.97 16.22 2.75
N GLY A 183 -1.51 15.55 1.75
CA GLY A 183 -2.75 14.80 1.83
C GLY A 183 -2.60 13.37 1.33
N GLY A 184 -3.59 12.53 1.63
CA GLY A 184 -3.60 11.16 1.15
C GLY A 184 -5.00 10.61 0.93
N VAL A 185 -5.08 9.57 0.07
CA VAL A 185 -6.30 8.82 -0.21
C VAL A 185 -6.02 7.33 -0.18
N GLY A 186 -6.91 6.57 0.44
CA GLY A 186 -6.83 5.12 0.53
C GLY A 186 -8.20 4.46 0.60
N ASP A 187 -8.22 3.13 0.64
CA ASP A 187 -9.45 2.33 0.72
C ASP A 187 -9.39 1.24 1.80
N SER A 188 -8.22 0.81 2.22
CA SER A 188 -8.02 -0.30 3.15
C SER A 188 -7.63 0.16 4.55
N TYR A 189 -7.98 -0.62 5.55
CA TYR A 189 -7.49 -0.45 6.92
C TYR A 189 -5.94 -0.29 6.97
N MET A 190 -5.21 -0.95 6.08
CA MET A 190 -3.75 -0.82 6.01
C MET A 190 -3.27 0.60 5.64
N ASP A 191 -4.15 1.43 5.08
CA ASP A 191 -3.82 2.83 4.73
C ASP A 191 -3.94 3.76 5.91
N ALA A 192 -4.66 3.35 6.97
CA ALA A 192 -4.86 4.17 8.15
C ALA A 192 -3.53 4.66 8.76
N SER A 193 -2.48 3.85 8.68
CA SER A 193 -1.18 4.18 9.26
C SER A 193 -0.58 5.43 8.61
N PHE A 194 -0.52 5.52 7.28
CA PHE A 194 0.04 6.68 6.61
C PHE A 194 -0.93 7.87 6.54
N LEU A 195 -2.23 7.61 6.41
CA LEU A 195 -3.24 8.67 6.38
C LEU A 195 -3.32 9.45 7.69
N SER A 196 -3.06 8.78 8.83
CA SER A 196 -3.14 9.39 10.17
C SER A 196 -2.09 10.47 10.43
N VAL A 197 -1.01 10.53 9.66
CA VAL A 197 0.07 11.51 9.85
C VAL A 197 -0.02 12.70 8.91
N LEU A 198 -0.95 12.68 7.95
CA LEU A 198 -1.11 13.73 6.96
C LEU A 198 -2.10 14.81 7.40
N GLY A 199 -1.87 16.04 6.96
CA GLY A 199 -2.76 17.16 7.26
C GLY A 199 -4.16 17.05 6.65
N PHE A 200 -4.31 16.23 5.61
CA PHE A 200 -5.58 15.89 5.00
C PHE A 200 -5.61 14.41 4.63
N SER A 201 -6.65 13.71 5.03
CA SER A 201 -6.83 12.29 4.74
C SER A 201 -8.23 12.02 4.22
N ALA A 202 -8.33 11.19 3.19
CA ALA A 202 -9.61 10.80 2.59
C ALA A 202 -9.69 9.29 2.38
N ALA A 203 -10.89 8.74 2.54
CA ALA A 203 -11.23 7.38 2.14
C ALA A 203 -12.21 7.42 0.98
N VAL A 204 -12.05 6.52 -0.01
CA VAL A 204 -13.06 6.34 -1.06
C VAL A 204 -14.35 5.75 -0.46
N LEU A 205 -15.49 5.92 -1.15
CA LEU A 205 -16.79 5.49 -0.61
C LEU A 205 -16.86 4.00 -0.25
N ASN A 206 -16.20 3.15 -1.02
CA ASN A 206 -16.14 1.70 -0.81
C ASN A 206 -14.97 1.25 0.08
N ALA A 207 -14.32 2.16 0.80
CA ALA A 207 -13.27 1.85 1.76
C ALA A 207 -13.80 1.02 2.95
N ASP A 208 -12.87 0.37 3.65
CA ASP A 208 -13.17 -0.33 4.90
C ASP A 208 -13.79 0.64 5.92
N ASP A 209 -14.81 0.20 6.65
CA ASP A 209 -15.49 1.06 7.62
C ASP A 209 -14.53 1.56 8.71
N GLU A 210 -13.61 0.71 9.15
CA GLU A 210 -12.56 1.08 10.10
C GLU A 210 -11.64 2.21 9.58
N LEU A 211 -11.42 2.31 8.26
CA LEU A 211 -10.68 3.41 7.67
C LEU A 211 -11.52 4.69 7.61
N LYS A 212 -12.79 4.58 7.22
CA LYS A 212 -13.71 5.73 7.13
C LYS A 212 -13.84 6.48 8.45
N GLU A 213 -13.77 5.76 9.58
CA GLU A 213 -13.81 6.35 10.93
C GLU A 213 -12.53 7.14 11.30
N LYS A 214 -11.41 6.93 10.58
CA LYS A 214 -10.09 7.48 10.91
C LYS A 214 -9.62 8.62 9.99
N VAL A 215 -10.37 8.92 8.94
CA VAL A 215 -10.00 9.94 7.95
C VAL A 215 -10.77 11.24 8.12
N SER A 216 -10.23 12.32 7.55
CA SER A 216 -10.86 13.65 7.60
C SER A 216 -12.16 13.71 6.78
N ILE A 217 -12.23 12.94 5.69
CA ILE A 217 -13.40 12.93 4.79
C ILE A 217 -13.57 11.56 4.11
N VAL A 218 -14.82 11.15 3.94
CA VAL A 218 -15.20 10.04 3.06
C VAL A 218 -15.70 10.64 1.74
N LEU A 219 -15.07 10.25 0.64
CA LEU A 219 -15.42 10.72 -0.70
C LEU A 219 -16.79 10.18 -1.14
N SER A 220 -17.49 10.93 -1.97
CA SER A 220 -18.86 10.60 -2.38
C SER A 220 -18.97 9.50 -3.44
N LYS A 221 -17.84 9.05 -4.00
CA LYS A 221 -17.79 8.01 -5.05
C LYS A 221 -16.76 6.93 -4.69
N PRO A 222 -16.95 5.71 -5.21
CA PRO A 222 -16.03 4.60 -4.95
C PRO A 222 -14.75 4.70 -5.77
N SER A 223 -13.69 4.10 -5.25
CA SER A 223 -12.44 3.81 -5.94
C SER A 223 -11.93 5.02 -6.75
N GLY A 224 -11.40 4.81 -7.95
CA GLY A 224 -10.84 5.89 -8.75
C GLY A 224 -11.84 6.99 -9.17
N LEU A 225 -13.15 6.73 -9.16
CA LEU A 225 -14.14 7.79 -9.34
C LEU A 225 -14.19 8.74 -8.14
N GLY A 226 -13.93 8.24 -6.95
CA GLY A 226 -13.79 9.06 -5.74
C GLY A 226 -12.56 9.96 -5.80
N VAL A 227 -11.44 9.43 -6.30
CA VAL A 227 -10.20 10.21 -6.47
C VAL A 227 -10.36 11.32 -7.51
N ALA A 228 -11.12 11.08 -8.60
CA ALA A 228 -11.38 12.06 -9.66
C ALA A 228 -12.27 13.22 -9.20
#